data_b9ee97729032ed670ebdc4a11eaea9d1
#
_entry.id   b9ee97729032ed670ebdc4a11eaea9d1
#
_cell.length_a   1.000
_cell.length_b   1.000
_cell.length_c   1.000
_cell.angle_alpha   90.00
_cell.angle_beta   90.00
_cell.angle_gamma   90.00
#
_symmetry.space_group_name_H-M   'P 1'
#
loop_
_entity.id
_entity.type
_entity.pdbx_description
1 polymer ?
#
loop_
_entity_poly.entity_id
_entity_poly.type
_entity_poly.pdbx_seq_one_letter_code
_entity_poly.pdbx_strand_id
1 'polypeptide(L)'
;MPVGTAATVKAVEQGVLERMGGSGMGAQILLANTYHLYLRPGHELIAQLGGLHRFMGWERPMLTDSGGFQVFSLAKLRKVTAEGVEFRSHIDGSKHFFSPEHSMAVQIALGADVMMVFDECVETPASWERTRGSMGLTHAWAERSKSYWQEHRHEVPWGRMGPLGKSIGEGAKQYDPTKFEGKTQALFGIVQGGMYADLRRESAERLVDMDLPGYAVGGLAVGEPRDVTREMIARTLEKLPKEKPRYVMGVGYPDEIEEYARMGVDMMDCVLPTRAGRHGLLFRRTEPGEEGAGGVVRMNIRRKENEDDARPVDAICACLTCRRYSRAYLRHLFVAGEPLGATLNSVHNLQFYLDTMERVRRELANEVE
;
A
#
# COMPACT_ATOMS: atom_id res chain seq x y z
N MET A 1 0.16 5.26 2.18
CA MET A 1 0.04 4.07 3.05
C MET A 1 1.35 3.30 3.04
N PRO A 2 1.98 3.04 4.19
CA PRO A 2 3.10 2.09 4.28
C PRO A 2 2.65 0.67 3.87
N VAL A 3 3.54 -0.07 3.19
CA VAL A 3 3.23 -1.41 2.70
C VAL A 3 3.82 -2.48 3.62
N GLY A 4 2.94 -3.28 4.21
CA GLY A 4 3.24 -4.40 5.07
C GLY A 4 3.05 -5.75 4.37
N THR A 5 3.88 -6.07 3.40
CA THR A 5 3.73 -7.21 2.47
C THR A 5 3.32 -8.53 3.14
N ALA A 6 3.93 -8.89 4.25
CA ALA A 6 3.66 -10.13 4.99
C ALA A 6 3.26 -9.81 6.44
N ALA A 7 2.25 -8.97 6.62
CA ALA A 7 1.81 -8.44 7.90
C ALA A 7 2.92 -7.68 8.66
N THR A 8 3.87 -7.09 7.93
CA THR A 8 4.93 -6.27 8.52
C THR A 8 5.45 -5.24 7.53
N VAL A 9 5.56 -4.00 7.95
CA VAL A 9 6.30 -2.96 7.23
C VAL A 9 7.78 -3.25 7.46
N LYS A 10 8.47 -3.69 6.40
CA LYS A 10 9.80 -4.29 6.51
C LYS A 10 10.78 -3.43 7.33
N ALA A 11 11.37 -4.03 8.34
CA ALA A 11 12.34 -3.45 9.27
C ALA A 11 11.80 -2.33 10.19
N VAL A 12 10.47 -2.18 10.32
CA VAL A 12 9.87 -1.16 11.20
C VAL A 12 8.77 -1.78 12.06
N GLU A 13 8.86 -1.57 13.35
CA GLU A 13 7.91 -2.06 14.35
C GLU A 13 6.65 -1.17 14.36
N GLN A 14 5.49 -1.74 14.66
CA GLN A 14 4.18 -1.09 14.59
C GLN A 14 4.06 0.13 15.50
N GLY A 15 4.54 0.04 16.74
CA GLY A 15 4.51 1.18 17.66
C GLY A 15 5.36 2.38 17.19
N VAL A 16 6.39 2.14 16.36
CA VAL A 16 7.12 3.22 15.68
C VAL A 16 6.23 3.86 14.62
N LEU A 17 5.54 3.04 13.79
CA LEU A 17 4.62 3.53 12.76
C LEU A 17 3.46 4.35 13.35
N GLU A 18 2.97 3.98 14.54
CA GLU A 18 1.90 4.68 15.24
C GLU A 18 2.29 6.09 15.70
N ARG A 19 3.58 6.34 15.94
CA ARG A 19 4.11 7.61 16.50
C ARG A 19 4.83 8.49 15.49
N MET A 20 4.86 8.10 14.21
CA MET A 20 5.47 8.89 13.14
C MET A 20 4.63 10.12 12.76
N GLY A 21 5.19 10.99 11.91
CA GLY A 21 4.56 12.22 11.44
C GLY A 21 4.85 13.41 12.34
N GLY A 22 4.82 14.61 11.78
CA GLY A 22 5.10 15.86 12.50
C GLY A 22 4.11 16.14 13.62
N SER A 23 2.84 15.77 13.45
CA SER A 23 1.79 15.83 14.47
C SER A 23 1.82 14.68 15.47
N GLY A 24 2.65 13.64 15.24
CA GLY A 24 2.63 12.39 16.02
C GLY A 24 1.44 11.48 15.74
N MET A 25 0.64 11.76 14.72
CA MET A 25 -0.51 10.93 14.34
C MET A 25 -0.12 9.56 13.78
N GLY A 26 1.10 9.42 13.26
CA GLY A 26 1.62 8.20 12.68
C GLY A 26 0.98 7.77 11.38
N ALA A 27 1.29 6.57 10.94
CA ALA A 27 0.61 5.93 9.82
C ALA A 27 -0.86 5.66 10.21
N GLN A 28 -1.79 6.16 9.41
CA GLN A 28 -3.24 6.04 9.70
C GLN A 28 -3.83 4.73 9.15
N ILE A 29 -3.24 4.21 8.08
CA ILE A 29 -3.68 2.99 7.39
C ILE A 29 -2.44 2.28 6.82
N LEU A 30 -2.42 0.95 6.86
CA LEU A 30 -1.41 0.09 6.24
C LEU A 30 -2.01 -0.71 5.10
N LEU A 31 -1.16 -1.08 4.13
CA LEU A 31 -1.51 -2.08 3.12
C LEU A 31 -0.83 -3.41 3.46
N ALA A 32 -1.58 -4.52 3.36
CA ALA A 32 -1.05 -5.88 3.43
C ALA A 32 -1.37 -6.65 2.13
N ASN A 33 -0.46 -7.54 1.69
CA ASN A 33 -0.64 -8.22 0.41
C ASN A 33 -1.31 -9.58 0.58
N THR A 34 -2.49 -9.74 0.02
CA THR A 34 -3.33 -10.95 0.05
C THR A 34 -2.58 -12.18 -0.45
N TYR A 35 -1.93 -12.10 -1.60
CA TYR A 35 -1.18 -13.23 -2.17
C TYR A 35 -0.11 -13.78 -1.23
N HIS A 36 0.70 -12.92 -0.63
CA HIS A 36 1.77 -13.34 0.27
C HIS A 36 1.23 -13.97 1.55
N LEU A 37 0.18 -13.40 2.12
CA LEU A 37 -0.45 -13.89 3.34
C LEU A 37 -1.25 -15.17 3.14
N TYR A 38 -1.86 -15.34 1.96
CA TYR A 38 -2.49 -16.58 1.55
C TYR A 38 -1.48 -17.73 1.48
N LEU A 39 -0.32 -17.50 0.85
CA LEU A 39 0.71 -18.55 0.74
C LEU A 39 1.43 -18.81 2.07
N ARG A 40 1.66 -17.78 2.88
CA ARG A 40 2.36 -17.90 4.17
C ARG A 40 2.01 -16.74 5.10
N PRO A 41 1.50 -16.97 6.31
CA PRO A 41 1.32 -18.28 6.95
C PRO A 41 0.03 -19.00 6.58
N GLY A 42 -0.83 -18.41 5.74
CA GLY A 42 -2.16 -18.87 5.38
C GLY A 42 -3.25 -18.04 6.04
N HIS A 43 -4.28 -17.69 5.27
CA HIS A 43 -5.38 -16.84 5.72
C HIS A 43 -6.24 -17.49 6.80
N GLU A 44 -6.39 -18.83 6.76
CA GLU A 44 -7.13 -19.59 7.77
C GLU A 44 -6.49 -19.48 9.15
N LEU A 45 -5.15 -19.59 9.24
CA LEU A 45 -4.42 -19.42 10.49
C LEU A 45 -4.59 -17.99 11.02
N ILE A 46 -4.48 -16.99 10.15
CA ILE A 46 -4.66 -15.58 10.54
C ILE A 46 -6.09 -15.34 11.06
N ALA A 47 -7.10 -15.92 10.40
CA ALA A 47 -8.49 -15.83 10.85
C ALA A 47 -8.70 -16.49 12.22
N GLN A 48 -8.10 -17.66 12.46
CA GLN A 48 -8.14 -18.34 13.76
C GLN A 48 -7.51 -17.51 14.88
N LEU A 49 -6.51 -16.69 14.54
CA LEU A 49 -5.83 -15.79 15.47
C LEU A 49 -6.52 -14.42 15.62
N GLY A 50 -7.71 -14.22 15.02
CA GLY A 50 -8.52 -13.01 15.15
C GLY A 50 -8.26 -11.96 14.07
N GLY A 51 -7.73 -12.36 12.91
CA GLY A 51 -7.43 -11.50 11.77
C GLY A 51 -6.11 -10.76 11.88
N LEU A 52 -5.77 -10.00 10.83
CA LEU A 52 -4.49 -9.28 10.73
C LEU A 52 -4.27 -8.29 11.87
N HIS A 53 -5.28 -7.57 12.28
CA HIS A 53 -5.19 -6.60 13.37
C HIS A 53 -4.58 -7.22 14.62
N ARG A 54 -5.14 -8.33 15.05
CA ARG A 54 -4.65 -9.05 16.23
C ARG A 54 -3.34 -9.76 15.97
N PHE A 55 -3.21 -10.38 14.80
CA PHE A 55 -2.00 -11.13 14.41
C PHE A 55 -0.74 -10.27 14.42
N MET A 56 -0.82 -9.01 13.96
CA MET A 56 0.34 -8.12 13.89
C MET A 56 0.36 -7.02 14.97
N GLY A 57 -0.65 -6.95 15.84
CA GLY A 57 -0.72 -5.91 16.88
C GLY A 57 -0.95 -4.51 16.32
N TRP A 58 -1.81 -4.38 15.32
CA TRP A 58 -2.13 -3.11 14.68
C TRP A 58 -3.63 -2.80 14.81
N GLU A 59 -3.98 -1.71 15.49
CA GLU A 59 -5.38 -1.36 15.79
C GLU A 59 -5.99 -0.33 14.82
N ARG A 60 -5.21 0.19 13.88
CA ARG A 60 -5.67 1.18 12.90
C ARG A 60 -6.10 0.49 11.61
N PRO A 61 -6.81 1.19 10.70
CA PRO A 61 -7.28 0.60 9.45
C PRO A 61 -6.19 -0.11 8.64
N MET A 62 -6.61 -1.19 7.97
CA MET A 62 -5.80 -1.93 7.00
C MET A 62 -6.56 -2.11 5.69
N LEU A 63 -5.79 -2.01 4.61
CA LEU A 63 -6.23 -2.37 3.27
C LEU A 63 -5.50 -3.65 2.84
N THR A 64 -6.22 -4.61 2.26
CA THR A 64 -5.61 -5.71 1.52
C THR A 64 -5.79 -5.51 0.03
N ASP A 65 -4.72 -5.76 -0.75
CA ASP A 65 -4.86 -5.82 -2.21
C ASP A 65 -5.64 -7.07 -2.65
N SER A 66 -5.97 -7.14 -3.94
CA SER A 66 -6.70 -8.29 -4.51
C SER A 66 -5.86 -9.59 -4.57
N GLY A 67 -4.54 -9.48 -4.52
CA GLY A 67 -3.59 -10.54 -4.85
C GLY A 67 -3.35 -10.71 -6.35
N GLY A 68 -4.14 -10.07 -7.21
CA GLY A 68 -4.06 -10.20 -8.67
C GLY A 68 -2.69 -9.82 -9.23
N PHE A 69 -2.18 -8.63 -8.90
CA PHE A 69 -0.87 -8.16 -9.38
C PHE A 69 0.27 -9.12 -9.03
N GLN A 70 0.31 -9.69 -7.82
CA GLN A 70 1.37 -10.62 -7.42
C GLN A 70 1.27 -11.96 -8.15
N VAL A 71 0.05 -12.45 -8.41
CA VAL A 71 -0.16 -13.61 -9.27
C VAL A 71 0.38 -13.33 -10.68
N PHE A 72 0.17 -12.11 -11.21
CA PHE A 72 0.69 -11.73 -12.53
C PHE A 72 2.20 -11.52 -12.55
N SER A 73 2.79 -10.92 -11.52
CA SER A 73 4.21 -10.54 -11.50
C SER A 73 5.14 -11.63 -10.99
N LEU A 74 4.72 -12.48 -10.05
CA LEU A 74 5.56 -13.45 -9.36
C LEU A 74 5.36 -14.89 -9.84
N ALA A 75 4.17 -15.25 -10.34
CA ALA A 75 3.89 -16.58 -10.80
C ALA A 75 4.49 -16.83 -12.18
N LYS A 76 5.53 -17.67 -12.24
CA LYS A 76 6.21 -18.02 -13.52
C LYS A 76 5.31 -18.79 -14.49
N LEU A 77 4.34 -19.56 -13.97
CA LEU A 77 3.36 -20.32 -14.74
C LEU A 77 1.97 -19.93 -14.22
N ARG A 78 1.24 -19.23 -15.07
CA ARG A 78 -0.14 -18.83 -14.80
C ARG A 78 -1.03 -19.05 -16.00
N LYS A 79 -2.29 -19.38 -15.76
CA LYS A 79 -3.32 -19.50 -16.79
C LYS A 79 -4.53 -18.67 -16.35
N VAL A 80 -4.85 -17.64 -17.12
CA VAL A 80 -6.01 -16.77 -16.89
C VAL A 80 -7.19 -17.33 -17.66
N THR A 81 -8.35 -17.41 -17.02
CA THR A 81 -9.64 -17.83 -17.61
C THR A 81 -10.73 -16.89 -17.11
N ALA A 82 -11.95 -17.00 -17.63
CA ALA A 82 -13.09 -16.23 -17.13
C ALA A 82 -13.40 -16.54 -15.65
N GLU A 83 -13.12 -17.76 -15.20
CA GLU A 83 -13.40 -18.24 -13.85
C GLU A 83 -12.39 -17.69 -12.83
N GLY A 84 -11.14 -17.45 -13.24
CA GLY A 84 -10.06 -17.02 -12.37
C GLY A 84 -8.67 -17.33 -12.93
N VAL A 85 -7.69 -17.42 -12.05
CA VAL A 85 -6.29 -17.62 -12.41
C VAL A 85 -5.73 -18.87 -11.73
N GLU A 86 -5.29 -19.84 -12.51
CA GLU A 86 -4.44 -20.93 -12.03
C GLU A 86 -2.98 -20.46 -12.02
N PHE A 87 -2.25 -20.74 -10.94
CA PHE A 87 -0.83 -20.37 -10.84
C PHE A 87 -0.05 -21.36 -9.95
N ARG A 88 1.27 -21.27 -10.05
CA ARG A 88 2.17 -21.99 -9.15
C ARG A 88 2.80 -21.03 -8.14
N SER A 89 2.80 -21.45 -6.87
CA SER A 89 3.46 -20.76 -5.78
C SER A 89 4.96 -20.57 -6.09
N HIS A 90 5.46 -19.37 -5.89
CA HIS A 90 6.89 -19.06 -5.99
C HIS A 90 7.71 -19.60 -4.81
N ILE A 91 7.04 -20.06 -3.75
CA ILE A 91 7.67 -20.56 -2.52
C ILE A 91 8.05 -22.05 -2.67
N ASP A 92 7.09 -22.86 -3.11
CA ASP A 92 7.20 -24.33 -3.12
C ASP A 92 6.73 -25.00 -4.42
N GLY A 93 6.24 -24.21 -5.40
CA GLY A 93 5.77 -24.70 -6.68
C GLY A 93 4.38 -25.35 -6.65
N SER A 94 3.68 -25.36 -5.52
CA SER A 94 2.33 -25.88 -5.40
C SER A 94 1.36 -25.16 -6.34
N LYS A 95 0.34 -25.90 -6.81
CA LYS A 95 -0.70 -25.35 -7.68
C LYS A 95 -1.81 -24.72 -6.86
N HIS A 96 -2.24 -23.54 -7.28
CA HIS A 96 -3.32 -22.78 -6.69
C HIS A 96 -4.26 -22.25 -7.76
N PHE A 97 -5.49 -21.97 -7.36
CA PHE A 97 -6.49 -21.31 -8.20
C PHE A 97 -7.13 -20.15 -7.41
N PHE A 98 -7.04 -18.95 -7.97
CA PHE A 98 -7.75 -17.77 -7.46
C PHE A 98 -8.90 -17.44 -8.39
N SER A 99 -10.11 -17.52 -7.87
CA SER A 99 -11.29 -16.87 -8.43
C SER A 99 -11.55 -15.54 -7.72
N PRO A 100 -12.42 -14.67 -8.25
CA PRO A 100 -12.88 -13.48 -7.54
C PRO A 100 -13.43 -13.79 -6.14
N GLU A 101 -14.26 -14.84 -6.02
CA GLU A 101 -14.83 -15.26 -4.74
C GLU A 101 -13.75 -15.74 -3.77
N HIS A 102 -12.77 -16.50 -4.27
CA HIS A 102 -11.67 -16.98 -3.42
C HIS A 102 -10.81 -15.80 -2.91
N SER A 103 -10.50 -14.82 -3.77
CA SER A 103 -9.80 -13.59 -3.34
C SER A 103 -10.59 -12.86 -2.25
N MET A 104 -11.92 -12.72 -2.40
CA MET A 104 -12.77 -12.12 -1.37
C MET A 104 -12.76 -12.93 -0.08
N ALA A 105 -12.92 -14.25 -0.15
CA ALA A 105 -12.87 -15.13 1.03
C ALA A 105 -11.56 -14.99 1.80
N VAL A 106 -10.43 -14.91 1.09
CA VAL A 106 -9.11 -14.70 1.71
C VAL A 106 -9.06 -13.33 2.40
N GLN A 107 -9.48 -12.24 1.75
CA GLN A 107 -9.45 -10.89 2.32
C GLN A 107 -10.40 -10.75 3.52
N ILE A 108 -11.58 -11.40 3.48
CA ILE A 108 -12.51 -11.47 4.61
C ILE A 108 -11.85 -12.20 5.79
N ALA A 109 -11.23 -13.35 5.54
CA ALA A 109 -10.54 -14.13 6.56
C ALA A 109 -9.33 -13.40 7.15
N LEU A 110 -8.62 -12.59 6.35
CA LEU A 110 -7.56 -11.70 6.82
C LEU A 110 -8.11 -10.58 7.72
N GLY A 111 -9.36 -10.16 7.55
CA GLY A 111 -10.01 -9.15 8.36
C GLY A 111 -9.52 -7.73 8.08
N ALA A 112 -9.29 -7.38 6.81
CA ALA A 112 -8.96 -6.01 6.42
C ALA A 112 -10.18 -5.09 6.52
N ASP A 113 -9.98 -3.79 6.78
CA ASP A 113 -11.07 -2.80 6.75
C ASP A 113 -11.48 -2.44 5.32
N VAL A 114 -10.51 -2.42 4.42
CA VAL A 114 -10.70 -2.16 2.99
C VAL A 114 -10.17 -3.32 2.18
N MET A 115 -11.01 -3.84 1.30
CA MET A 115 -10.69 -4.92 0.37
C MET A 115 -10.73 -4.40 -1.07
N MET A 116 -10.02 -5.06 -1.96
CA MET A 116 -9.99 -4.75 -3.39
C MET A 116 -10.69 -5.84 -4.20
N VAL A 117 -11.47 -5.46 -5.21
CA VAL A 117 -11.98 -6.43 -6.18
C VAL A 117 -10.84 -7.19 -6.85
N PHE A 118 -11.08 -8.44 -7.24
CA PHE A 118 -10.08 -9.19 -8.00
C PHE A 118 -10.01 -8.63 -9.43
N ASP A 119 -8.79 -8.36 -9.92
CA ASP A 119 -8.54 -7.70 -11.19
C ASP A 119 -7.46 -8.37 -12.01
N GLU A 120 -7.47 -8.16 -13.32
CA GLU A 120 -6.38 -8.50 -14.22
C GLU A 120 -5.57 -7.26 -14.57
N CYS A 121 -4.33 -7.19 -14.08
CA CYS A 121 -3.37 -6.18 -14.48
C CYS A 121 -2.68 -6.64 -15.77
N VAL A 122 -2.87 -5.90 -16.87
CA VAL A 122 -2.23 -6.20 -18.15
C VAL A 122 -0.76 -5.77 -18.15
N GLU A 123 0.06 -6.49 -18.89
CA GLU A 123 1.46 -6.13 -19.14
C GLU A 123 1.59 -4.79 -19.88
N THR A 124 2.71 -4.09 -19.69
CA THR A 124 3.01 -2.84 -20.40
C THR A 124 4.31 -3.00 -21.19
N PRO A 125 4.32 -2.70 -22.51
CA PRO A 125 3.18 -2.24 -23.33
C PRO A 125 2.23 -3.38 -23.74
N ALA A 126 0.94 -3.06 -23.91
CA ALA A 126 -0.05 -3.98 -24.46
C ALA A 126 -0.88 -3.29 -25.58
N SER A 127 -1.42 -4.08 -26.53
CA SER A 127 -2.31 -3.52 -27.53
C SER A 127 -3.66 -3.08 -26.94
N TRP A 128 -4.37 -2.24 -27.65
CA TRP A 128 -5.70 -1.77 -27.24
C TRP A 128 -6.68 -2.95 -27.06
N GLU A 129 -6.68 -3.91 -27.98
CA GLU A 129 -7.56 -5.09 -27.94
C GLU A 129 -7.25 -5.98 -26.73
N ARG A 130 -5.95 -6.20 -26.43
CA ARG A 130 -5.52 -6.97 -25.25
C ARG A 130 -5.94 -6.25 -23.97
N THR A 131 -5.75 -4.94 -23.91
CA THR A 131 -6.12 -4.11 -22.76
C THR A 131 -7.64 -4.09 -22.56
N ARG A 132 -8.42 -3.96 -23.64
CA ARG A 132 -9.88 -4.01 -23.57
C ARG A 132 -10.38 -5.37 -23.09
N GLY A 133 -9.80 -6.45 -23.57
CA GLY A 133 -10.13 -7.81 -23.11
C GLY A 133 -9.88 -8.00 -21.62
N SER A 134 -8.72 -7.57 -21.13
CA SER A 134 -8.35 -7.58 -19.71
C SER A 134 -9.29 -6.72 -18.85
N MET A 135 -9.60 -5.53 -19.33
CA MET A 135 -10.55 -4.63 -18.67
C MET A 135 -11.94 -5.27 -18.54
N GLY A 136 -12.44 -5.90 -19.62
CA GLY A 136 -13.73 -6.62 -19.61
C GLY A 136 -13.73 -7.77 -18.59
N LEU A 137 -12.62 -8.50 -18.47
CA LEU A 137 -12.46 -9.56 -17.47
C LEU A 137 -12.46 -8.98 -16.05
N THR A 138 -11.73 -7.89 -15.82
CA THR A 138 -11.72 -7.18 -14.52
C THR A 138 -13.13 -6.76 -14.11
N HIS A 139 -13.95 -6.24 -15.05
CA HIS A 139 -15.34 -5.86 -14.74
C HIS A 139 -16.19 -7.06 -14.33
N ALA A 140 -16.11 -8.17 -15.08
CA ALA A 140 -16.84 -9.39 -14.74
C ALA A 140 -16.41 -9.94 -13.37
N TRP A 141 -15.13 -9.87 -13.07
CA TRP A 141 -14.59 -10.27 -11.76
C TRP A 141 -14.99 -9.31 -10.63
N ALA A 142 -15.10 -8.00 -10.91
CA ALA A 142 -15.57 -7.03 -9.94
C ALA A 142 -17.04 -7.27 -9.55
N GLU A 143 -17.91 -7.61 -10.52
CA GLU A 143 -19.32 -7.99 -10.26
C GLU A 143 -19.41 -9.22 -9.35
N ARG A 144 -18.62 -10.25 -9.62
CA ARG A 144 -18.54 -11.48 -8.81
C ARG A 144 -17.97 -11.18 -7.42
N SER A 145 -16.91 -10.37 -7.33
CA SER A 145 -16.33 -9.93 -6.06
C SER A 145 -17.35 -9.18 -5.21
N LYS A 146 -18.12 -8.26 -5.82
CA LYS A 146 -19.17 -7.49 -5.14
C LYS A 146 -20.27 -8.41 -4.60
N SER A 147 -20.75 -9.36 -5.41
CA SER A 147 -21.80 -10.30 -5.00
C SER A 147 -21.36 -11.13 -3.80
N TYR A 148 -20.14 -11.71 -3.86
CA TYR A 148 -19.59 -12.48 -2.76
C TYR A 148 -19.39 -11.63 -1.50
N TRP A 149 -18.84 -10.41 -1.63
CA TRP A 149 -18.67 -9.49 -0.52
C TRP A 149 -19.99 -9.13 0.15
N GLN A 150 -21.05 -8.85 -0.60
CA GLN A 150 -22.37 -8.50 -0.06
C GLN A 150 -22.94 -9.63 0.80
N GLU A 151 -22.73 -10.88 0.39
CA GLU A 151 -23.21 -12.08 1.09
C GLU A 151 -22.38 -12.37 2.33
N HIS A 152 -21.05 -12.26 2.27
CA HIS A 152 -20.12 -12.78 3.29
C HIS A 152 -19.41 -11.71 4.14
N ARG A 153 -19.59 -10.41 3.88
CA ARG A 153 -18.87 -9.32 4.59
C ARG A 153 -19.04 -9.28 6.11
N HIS A 154 -19.97 -10.02 6.66
CA HIS A 154 -20.21 -10.16 8.10
C HIS A 154 -19.38 -11.30 8.73
N GLU A 155 -18.72 -12.13 7.94
CA GLU A 155 -17.94 -13.29 8.40
C GLU A 155 -16.51 -12.92 8.85
N VAL A 156 -16.25 -11.65 9.06
CA VAL A 156 -14.93 -11.17 9.49
C VAL A 156 -14.49 -11.78 10.81
N PRO A 157 -13.20 -12.03 11.00
CA PRO A 157 -12.67 -12.65 12.22
C PRO A 157 -12.59 -11.70 13.42
N TRP A 158 -13.02 -10.45 13.27
CA TRP A 158 -12.96 -9.45 14.32
C TRP A 158 -13.75 -9.87 15.55
N GLY A 159 -13.13 -9.73 16.72
CA GLY A 159 -13.76 -10.13 17.98
C GLY A 159 -13.76 -11.63 18.26
N ARG A 160 -13.36 -12.49 17.32
CA ARG A 160 -13.17 -13.92 17.61
C ARG A 160 -11.96 -14.09 18.51
N MET A 161 -12.20 -14.59 19.73
CA MET A 161 -11.10 -15.06 20.58
C MET A 161 -10.60 -16.38 19.98
N GLY A 162 -9.42 -16.37 19.39
CA GLY A 162 -8.73 -17.60 19.01
C GLY A 162 -8.46 -18.48 20.24
N PRO A 163 -8.09 -19.76 20.05
CA PRO A 163 -7.85 -20.71 21.14
C PRO A 163 -6.77 -20.27 22.14
N LEU A 164 -6.00 -19.25 21.81
CA LEU A 164 -5.02 -18.59 22.69
C LEU A 164 -5.63 -17.47 23.54
N GLY A 165 -6.92 -17.50 23.86
CA GLY A 165 -7.65 -16.52 24.69
C GLY A 165 -7.00 -16.08 26.03
N LYS A 166 -5.70 -16.29 26.17
CA LYS A 166 -4.87 -15.80 27.27
C LYS A 166 -4.12 -14.55 26.83
N SER A 167 -4.22 -13.52 27.63
CA SER A 167 -3.41 -12.32 27.57
C SER A 167 -1.96 -12.63 27.19
N ILE A 168 -1.45 -12.02 26.14
CA ILE A 168 -0.02 -11.87 25.93
C ILE A 168 0.45 -11.02 27.13
N GLY A 169 1.22 -11.58 28.03
CA GLY A 169 1.81 -11.08 29.25
C GLY A 169 1.41 -9.71 29.83
N GLU A 170 1.57 -9.50 31.12
CA GLU A 170 1.41 -8.20 31.78
C GLU A 170 2.24 -7.14 31.04
N GLY A 171 1.56 -6.11 30.44
CA GLY A 171 2.18 -5.03 29.68
C GLY A 171 1.97 -5.05 28.17
N ALA A 172 1.45 -6.12 27.57
CA ALA A 172 1.02 -6.10 26.18
C ALA A 172 -0.27 -5.27 26.05
N LYS A 173 -0.35 -4.42 25.00
CA LYS A 173 -1.62 -3.76 24.66
C LYS A 173 -2.68 -4.84 24.51
N GLN A 174 -3.69 -4.78 25.35
CA GLN A 174 -4.84 -5.67 25.23
C GLN A 174 -5.57 -5.32 23.93
N TYR A 175 -5.70 -6.29 23.02
CA TYR A 175 -6.56 -6.17 21.85
C TYR A 175 -7.99 -5.94 22.31
N ASP A 176 -8.57 -4.83 21.92
CA ASP A 176 -9.93 -4.44 22.27
C ASP A 176 -10.90 -4.79 21.12
N PRO A 177 -11.63 -5.91 21.20
CA PRO A 177 -12.56 -6.32 20.17
C PRO A 177 -13.72 -5.35 19.98
N THR A 178 -14.05 -4.54 21.01
CA THR A 178 -15.17 -3.59 20.93
C THR A 178 -14.93 -2.49 19.92
N LYS A 179 -13.67 -2.19 19.58
CA LYS A 179 -13.31 -1.23 18.53
C LYS A 179 -13.80 -1.63 17.13
N PHE A 180 -14.18 -2.88 16.95
CA PHE A 180 -14.62 -3.44 15.67
C PHE A 180 -16.12 -3.77 15.67
N GLU A 181 -16.83 -3.59 16.78
CA GLU A 181 -18.27 -3.79 16.85
C GLU A 181 -19.00 -2.86 15.86
N GLY A 182 -19.92 -3.43 15.08
CA GLY A 182 -20.71 -2.69 14.09
C GLY A 182 -19.93 -2.24 12.83
N LYS A 183 -18.63 -2.50 12.73
CA LYS A 183 -17.86 -2.21 11.53
C LYS A 183 -18.09 -3.26 10.46
N THR A 184 -18.09 -2.82 9.21
CA THR A 184 -18.13 -3.67 8.02
C THR A 184 -16.94 -3.34 7.13
N GLN A 185 -16.46 -4.37 6.41
CA GLN A 185 -15.40 -4.17 5.41
C GLN A 185 -15.94 -3.37 4.23
N ALA A 186 -15.11 -2.43 3.71
CA ALA A 186 -15.40 -1.71 2.48
C ALA A 186 -14.75 -2.44 1.29
N LEU A 187 -15.44 -2.49 0.15
CA LEU A 187 -14.92 -3.04 -1.10
C LEU A 187 -14.64 -1.92 -2.10
N PHE A 188 -13.41 -1.82 -2.60
CA PHE A 188 -13.03 -0.85 -3.62
C PHE A 188 -12.93 -1.50 -5.01
N GLY A 189 -13.47 -0.80 -6.02
CA GLY A 189 -13.29 -1.15 -7.44
C GLY A 189 -11.90 -0.76 -7.93
N ILE A 190 -11.38 -1.47 -8.95
CA ILE A 190 -10.09 -1.15 -9.57
C ILE A 190 -10.31 -0.79 -11.03
N VAL A 191 -10.10 0.48 -11.37
CA VAL A 191 -10.14 0.95 -12.76
C VAL A 191 -8.89 0.48 -13.48
N GLN A 192 -9.10 -0.34 -14.51
CA GLN A 192 -8.08 -0.78 -15.46
C GLN A 192 -8.27 -0.05 -16.80
N GLY A 193 -7.46 -0.33 -17.81
CA GLY A 193 -7.51 0.31 -19.13
C GLY A 193 -6.15 0.66 -19.70
N GLY A 194 -5.05 0.22 -19.04
CA GLY A 194 -3.68 0.45 -19.50
C GLY A 194 -3.38 1.93 -19.74
N MET A 195 -2.73 2.23 -20.84
CA MET A 195 -2.38 3.61 -21.26
C MET A 195 -3.40 4.18 -22.28
N TYR A 196 -4.64 3.70 -22.25
CA TYR A 196 -5.71 4.12 -23.16
C TYR A 196 -6.78 4.91 -22.42
N ALA A 197 -6.85 6.21 -22.65
CA ALA A 197 -7.75 7.13 -21.94
C ALA A 197 -9.24 6.81 -22.14
N ASP A 198 -9.61 6.32 -23.31
CA ASP A 198 -10.97 5.87 -23.64
C ASP A 198 -11.37 4.64 -22.81
N LEU A 199 -10.48 3.64 -22.71
CA LEU A 199 -10.72 2.45 -21.92
C LEU A 199 -10.78 2.77 -20.42
N ARG A 200 -9.92 3.66 -19.92
CA ARG A 200 -9.98 4.09 -18.50
C ARG A 200 -11.27 4.80 -18.16
N ARG A 201 -11.77 5.61 -19.08
CA ARG A 201 -13.07 6.28 -18.92
C ARG A 201 -14.21 5.26 -18.89
N GLU A 202 -14.27 4.34 -19.85
CA GLU A 202 -15.26 3.25 -19.89
C GLU A 202 -15.21 2.41 -18.61
N SER A 203 -13.98 2.07 -18.15
CA SER A 203 -13.79 1.29 -16.92
C SER A 203 -14.28 2.02 -15.69
N ALA A 204 -13.95 3.31 -15.55
CA ALA A 204 -14.38 4.11 -14.41
C ALA A 204 -15.91 4.25 -14.37
N GLU A 205 -16.56 4.57 -15.49
CA GLU A 205 -18.01 4.69 -15.59
C GLU A 205 -18.70 3.39 -15.17
N ARG A 206 -18.26 2.25 -15.69
CA ARG A 206 -18.84 0.94 -15.35
C ARG A 206 -18.67 0.56 -13.88
N LEU A 207 -17.52 0.87 -13.28
CA LEU A 207 -17.31 0.60 -11.85
C LEU A 207 -18.11 1.56 -10.95
N VAL A 208 -18.30 2.81 -11.38
CA VAL A 208 -19.15 3.77 -10.66
C VAL A 208 -20.61 3.31 -10.64
N ASP A 209 -21.12 2.75 -11.74
CA ASP A 209 -22.45 2.16 -11.82
C ASP A 209 -22.65 0.98 -10.84
N MET A 210 -21.56 0.33 -10.41
CA MET A 210 -21.62 -0.70 -9.36
C MET A 210 -21.83 -0.13 -7.96
N ASP A 211 -21.74 1.18 -7.75
CA ASP A 211 -21.92 1.88 -6.48
C ASP A 211 -21.08 1.28 -5.33
N LEU A 212 -19.77 1.15 -5.55
CA LEU A 212 -18.84 0.63 -4.54
C LEU A 212 -18.45 1.72 -3.51
N PRO A 213 -18.04 1.34 -2.29
CA PRO A 213 -17.59 2.27 -1.25
C PRO A 213 -16.40 3.17 -1.62
N GLY A 214 -15.56 2.76 -2.57
CA GLY A 214 -14.43 3.52 -3.08
C GLY A 214 -13.87 2.96 -4.36
N TYR A 215 -12.92 3.68 -4.97
CA TYR A 215 -12.37 3.33 -6.28
C TYR A 215 -10.85 3.50 -6.31
N ALA A 216 -10.17 2.56 -6.94
CA ALA A 216 -8.74 2.62 -7.18
C ALA A 216 -8.41 2.77 -8.66
N VAL A 217 -7.32 3.44 -8.95
CA VAL A 217 -6.67 3.55 -10.26
C VAL A 217 -5.54 2.53 -10.29
N GLY A 218 -5.74 1.42 -10.98
CA GLY A 218 -4.77 0.34 -11.10
C GLY A 218 -4.06 0.33 -12.46
N GLY A 219 -3.09 -0.59 -12.62
CA GLY A 219 -2.38 -0.81 -13.88
C GLY A 219 -1.51 0.36 -14.33
N LEU A 220 -0.99 1.15 -13.38
CA LEU A 220 -0.03 2.23 -13.59
C LEU A 220 1.23 1.98 -12.76
N ALA A 221 2.28 2.79 -13.00
CA ALA A 221 3.62 2.63 -12.40
C ALA A 221 4.25 1.24 -12.67
N VAL A 222 3.99 0.69 -13.85
CA VAL A 222 4.48 -0.62 -14.31
C VAL A 222 5.54 -0.51 -15.43
N GLY A 223 6.11 0.69 -15.63
CA GLY A 223 7.21 0.94 -16.57
C GLY A 223 6.97 2.04 -17.59
N GLU A 224 5.78 2.63 -17.61
CA GLU A 224 5.47 3.79 -18.46
C GLU A 224 6.15 5.07 -17.98
N PRO A 225 6.31 6.10 -18.86
CA PRO A 225 6.79 7.42 -18.47
C PRO A 225 5.84 8.11 -17.48
N ARG A 226 6.39 8.95 -16.59
CA ARG A 226 5.64 9.64 -15.53
C ARG A 226 4.53 10.57 -16.04
N ASP A 227 4.77 11.24 -17.15
CA ASP A 227 3.78 12.10 -17.80
C ASP A 227 2.57 11.29 -18.28
N VAL A 228 2.78 10.09 -18.80
CA VAL A 228 1.71 9.16 -19.17
C VAL A 228 0.94 8.70 -17.92
N THR A 229 1.65 8.30 -16.85
CA THR A 229 1.01 7.94 -15.58
C THR A 229 0.11 9.05 -15.08
N ARG A 230 0.62 10.29 -15.05
CA ARG A 230 -0.11 11.48 -14.62
C ARG A 230 -1.35 11.73 -15.48
N GLU A 231 -1.22 11.66 -16.81
CA GLU A 231 -2.34 11.83 -17.71
C GLU A 231 -3.43 10.77 -17.46
N MET A 232 -3.05 9.51 -17.33
CA MET A 232 -4.01 8.42 -17.09
C MET A 232 -4.71 8.55 -15.74
N ILE A 233 -4.02 9.01 -14.70
CA ILE A 233 -4.64 9.34 -13.43
C ILE A 233 -5.68 10.45 -13.62
N ALA A 234 -5.31 11.58 -14.25
CA ALA A 234 -6.22 12.69 -14.49
C ALA A 234 -7.50 12.25 -15.24
N ARG A 235 -7.33 11.51 -16.35
CA ARG A 235 -8.46 10.99 -17.15
C ARG A 235 -9.37 10.06 -16.36
N THR A 236 -8.80 9.27 -15.46
CA THR A 236 -9.59 8.37 -14.61
C THR A 236 -10.35 9.16 -13.54
N LEU A 237 -9.70 10.11 -12.87
CA LEU A 237 -10.31 10.92 -11.82
C LEU A 237 -11.48 11.79 -12.31
N GLU A 238 -11.50 12.20 -13.59
CA GLU A 238 -12.62 12.93 -14.22
C GLU A 238 -13.96 12.18 -14.09
N LYS A 239 -13.92 10.84 -13.98
CA LYS A 239 -15.10 9.97 -13.93
C LYS A 239 -15.40 9.41 -12.55
N LEU A 240 -14.46 9.51 -11.61
CA LEU A 240 -14.66 9.00 -10.27
C LEU A 240 -15.35 10.04 -9.37
N PRO A 241 -16.34 9.62 -8.54
CA PRO A 241 -17.05 10.50 -7.63
C PRO A 241 -16.10 11.12 -6.59
N LYS A 242 -16.24 12.43 -6.37
CA LYS A 242 -15.38 13.18 -5.44
C LYS A 242 -15.69 12.91 -3.97
N GLU A 243 -16.90 12.46 -3.69
CA GLU A 243 -17.40 12.13 -2.35
C GLU A 243 -17.00 10.72 -1.87
N LYS A 244 -16.40 9.91 -2.74
CA LYS A 244 -15.91 8.57 -2.41
C LYS A 244 -14.37 8.53 -2.46
N PRO A 245 -13.71 7.73 -1.58
CA PRO A 245 -12.26 7.60 -1.60
C PRO A 245 -11.71 7.18 -2.98
N ARG A 246 -10.70 7.91 -3.45
CA ARG A 246 -9.99 7.67 -4.70
C ARG A 246 -8.55 7.28 -4.41
N TYR A 247 -8.18 6.08 -4.78
CA TYR A 247 -6.91 5.46 -4.45
C TYR A 247 -6.07 5.23 -5.70
N VAL A 248 -4.83 5.73 -5.76
CA VAL A 248 -3.87 5.38 -6.83
C VAL A 248 -2.88 4.36 -6.30
N MET A 249 -2.84 3.19 -6.97
CA MET A 249 -2.10 2.03 -6.51
C MET A 249 -0.62 2.07 -6.91
N GLY A 250 0.27 1.69 -5.99
CA GLY A 250 1.67 1.41 -6.28
C GLY A 250 2.56 2.61 -6.56
N VAL A 251 2.09 3.84 -6.36
CA VAL A 251 2.85 5.08 -6.58
C VAL A 251 3.38 5.61 -5.26
N GLY A 252 4.46 6.36 -5.16
CA GLY A 252 5.42 6.86 -6.11
C GLY A 252 6.56 7.53 -5.36
N TYR A 253 7.28 8.45 -6.00
CA TYR A 253 8.25 9.32 -5.34
C TYR A 253 7.53 10.43 -4.54
N PRO A 254 8.23 11.11 -3.59
CA PRO A 254 7.58 12.14 -2.76
C PRO A 254 6.96 13.30 -3.55
N ASP A 255 7.57 13.69 -4.65
CA ASP A 255 7.06 14.70 -5.58
C ASP A 255 5.77 14.26 -6.28
N GLU A 256 5.70 13.02 -6.71
CA GLU A 256 4.49 12.43 -7.34
C GLU A 256 3.32 12.33 -6.34
N ILE A 257 3.62 11.96 -5.10
CA ILE A 257 2.59 11.87 -4.04
C ILE A 257 1.93 13.22 -3.80
N GLU A 258 2.72 14.30 -3.75
CA GLU A 258 2.21 15.66 -3.61
C GLU A 258 1.36 16.05 -4.81
N GLU A 259 1.86 15.83 -6.02
CA GLU A 259 1.15 16.13 -7.25
C GLU A 259 -0.21 15.41 -7.32
N TYR A 260 -0.23 14.10 -7.09
CA TYR A 260 -1.46 13.31 -7.18
C TYR A 260 -2.47 13.68 -6.09
N ALA A 261 -2.01 13.99 -4.88
CA ALA A 261 -2.91 14.49 -3.83
C ALA A 261 -3.59 15.81 -4.25
N ARG A 262 -2.85 16.74 -4.88
CA ARG A 262 -3.42 17.99 -5.42
C ARG A 262 -4.37 17.77 -6.60
N MET A 263 -4.23 16.66 -7.34
CA MET A 263 -5.19 16.25 -8.36
C MET A 263 -6.49 15.66 -7.77
N GLY A 264 -6.54 15.45 -6.46
CA GLY A 264 -7.69 14.91 -5.73
C GLY A 264 -7.62 13.41 -5.47
N VAL A 265 -6.42 12.84 -5.37
CA VAL A 265 -6.20 11.47 -4.91
C VAL A 265 -6.15 11.45 -3.38
N ASP A 266 -6.98 10.63 -2.75
CA ASP A 266 -7.10 10.53 -1.29
C ASP A 266 -6.14 9.53 -0.67
N MET A 267 -5.83 8.45 -1.40
CA MET A 267 -5.04 7.32 -0.91
C MET A 267 -3.97 6.90 -1.93
N MET A 268 -2.79 6.59 -1.42
CA MET A 268 -1.67 6.06 -2.21
C MET A 268 -0.88 5.08 -1.36
N ASP A 269 -0.37 4.01 -1.96
CA ASP A 269 0.58 3.10 -1.33
C ASP A 269 1.90 3.08 -2.08
N CYS A 270 2.98 2.85 -1.36
CA CYS A 270 4.29 2.70 -1.98
C CYS A 270 5.25 1.86 -1.13
N VAL A 271 5.94 0.93 -1.76
CA VAL A 271 7.03 0.16 -1.13
C VAL A 271 8.34 0.96 -1.09
N LEU A 272 8.42 2.06 -1.85
CA LEU A 272 9.66 2.81 -2.07
C LEU A 272 10.30 3.32 -0.77
N PRO A 273 9.60 3.87 0.23
CA PRO A 273 10.25 4.38 1.43
C PRO A 273 11.11 3.34 2.12
N THR A 274 10.56 2.17 2.39
CA THR A 274 11.29 1.09 3.07
C THR A 274 12.26 0.36 2.13
N ARG A 275 11.90 0.19 0.86
CA ARG A 275 12.79 -0.44 -0.14
C ARG A 275 14.03 0.42 -0.35
N ALA A 276 13.86 1.72 -0.60
CA ALA A 276 14.95 2.68 -0.78
C ALA A 276 15.84 2.72 0.48
N GLY A 277 15.25 2.87 1.67
CA GLY A 277 15.98 2.92 2.94
C GLY A 277 16.87 1.69 3.16
N ARG A 278 16.32 0.49 2.92
CA ARG A 278 17.11 -0.75 3.02
C ARG A 278 18.24 -0.87 1.99
N HIS A 279 18.17 -0.13 0.89
CA HIS A 279 19.22 -0.08 -0.13
C HIS A 279 20.10 1.18 -0.02
N GLY A 280 19.97 1.95 1.07
CA GLY A 280 20.81 3.11 1.35
C GLY A 280 20.42 4.38 0.62
N LEU A 281 19.25 4.44 -0.01
CA LEU A 281 18.70 5.64 -0.61
C LEU A 281 17.74 6.32 0.38
N LEU A 282 18.03 7.58 0.73
CA LEU A 282 17.27 8.38 1.65
C LEU A 282 16.69 9.61 0.94
N PHE A 283 15.54 10.09 1.42
CA PHE A 283 14.92 11.31 0.94
C PHE A 283 15.09 12.41 1.99
N ARG A 284 15.54 13.59 1.57
CA ARG A 284 15.64 14.75 2.44
C ARG A 284 15.20 16.01 1.73
N ARG A 285 14.94 17.06 2.46
CA ARG A 285 14.71 18.39 1.90
C ARG A 285 16.04 19.02 1.51
N THR A 286 15.99 19.96 0.55
CA THR A 286 17.13 20.79 0.21
C THR A 286 17.61 21.58 1.43
N GLU A 287 18.93 21.68 1.62
CA GLU A 287 19.55 22.50 2.66
C GLU A 287 19.66 23.97 2.19
N PRO A 288 19.78 24.94 3.11
CA PRO A 288 20.04 26.32 2.74
C PRO A 288 21.30 26.44 1.85
N GLY A 289 21.17 27.10 0.69
CA GLY A 289 22.24 27.23 -0.30
C GLY A 289 22.29 26.13 -1.38
N GLU A 290 21.49 25.09 -1.28
CA GLU A 290 21.30 24.13 -2.38
C GLU A 290 20.27 24.64 -3.40
N GLU A 291 20.49 24.32 -4.68
CA GLU A 291 19.51 24.62 -5.75
C GLU A 291 18.18 23.89 -5.48
N GLY A 292 17.06 24.55 -5.77
CA GLY A 292 15.73 23.98 -5.62
C GLY A 292 15.19 24.07 -4.18
N ALA A 293 15.23 25.25 -3.58
CA ALA A 293 14.71 25.47 -2.22
C ALA A 293 13.31 24.85 -2.01
N GLY A 294 13.18 24.00 -0.97
CA GLY A 294 11.97 23.25 -0.66
C GLY A 294 11.79 21.94 -1.45
N GLY A 295 12.71 21.62 -2.37
CA GLY A 295 12.67 20.37 -3.16
C GLY A 295 13.09 19.13 -2.40
N VAL A 296 12.94 17.98 -3.05
CA VAL A 296 13.32 16.66 -2.54
C VAL A 296 14.67 16.24 -3.11
N VAL A 297 15.62 15.96 -2.23
CA VAL A 297 16.94 15.42 -2.58
C VAL A 297 17.00 13.94 -2.31
N ARG A 298 17.54 13.18 -3.27
CA ARG A 298 17.84 11.75 -3.12
C ARG A 298 19.29 11.58 -2.68
N MET A 299 19.50 11.18 -1.44
CA MET A 299 20.81 10.98 -0.84
C MET A 299 21.16 9.52 -0.78
N ASN A 300 22.32 9.13 -1.32
CA ASN A 300 22.84 7.77 -1.16
C ASN A 300 23.80 7.73 0.04
N ILE A 301 23.39 7.06 1.12
CA ILE A 301 24.16 7.01 2.36
C ILE A 301 25.53 6.33 2.19
N ARG A 302 25.71 5.48 1.17
CA ARG A 302 26.97 4.76 0.91
C ARG A 302 28.11 5.68 0.47
N ARG A 303 27.79 6.86 -0.08
CA ARG A 303 28.80 7.77 -0.63
C ARG A 303 29.81 8.17 0.40
N LYS A 304 31.07 8.36 -0.04
CA LYS A 304 32.20 8.71 0.84
C LYS A 304 32.03 10.05 1.55
N GLU A 305 31.30 10.98 0.92
CA GLU A 305 30.96 12.29 1.48
C GLU A 305 30.20 12.22 2.83
N ASN A 306 29.59 11.07 3.14
CA ASN A 306 28.89 10.85 4.41
C ASN A 306 29.78 10.19 5.49
N GLU A 307 31.06 9.94 5.23
CA GLU A 307 31.93 9.16 6.13
C GLU A 307 32.25 9.87 7.44
N ASP A 308 32.38 11.18 7.40
CA ASP A 308 32.68 12.06 8.53
C ASP A 308 31.57 13.13 8.74
N ASP A 309 30.42 13.01 8.06
CA ASP A 309 29.32 13.97 8.16
C ASP A 309 28.54 13.76 9.47
N ALA A 310 28.76 14.64 10.44
CA ALA A 310 28.08 14.62 11.74
C ALA A 310 26.62 15.10 11.70
N ARG A 311 26.15 15.65 10.57
CA ARG A 311 24.78 16.16 10.42
C ARG A 311 23.75 15.01 10.38
N PRO A 312 22.49 15.27 10.77
CA PRO A 312 21.39 14.35 10.51
C PRO A 312 21.12 14.21 9.01
N VAL A 313 20.30 13.21 8.61
CA VAL A 313 19.86 13.06 7.22
C VAL A 313 19.13 14.31 6.74
N ASP A 314 18.22 14.84 7.55
CA ASP A 314 17.42 16.04 7.26
C ASP A 314 17.34 16.86 8.56
N ALA A 315 17.78 18.12 8.50
CA ALA A 315 17.94 18.97 9.67
C ALA A 315 16.62 19.34 10.39
N ILE A 316 15.51 19.34 9.65
CA ILE A 316 14.20 19.69 10.22
C ILE A 316 13.30 18.47 10.45
N CYS A 317 13.80 17.26 10.14
CA CYS A 317 13.06 16.02 10.35
C CYS A 317 13.08 15.61 11.83
N ALA A 318 11.89 15.39 12.40
CA ALA A 318 11.74 15.01 13.80
C ALA A 318 11.77 13.50 14.06
N CYS A 319 12.09 12.67 13.06
CA CYS A 319 12.11 11.22 13.24
C CYS A 319 13.22 10.76 14.22
N LEU A 320 13.05 9.56 14.79
CA LEU A 320 14.03 8.93 15.67
C LEU A 320 15.46 8.94 15.07
N THR A 321 15.57 8.66 13.77
CA THR A 321 16.84 8.59 13.06
C THR A 321 17.55 9.95 13.06
N CYS A 322 16.88 11.00 12.58
CA CYS A 322 17.48 12.34 12.49
C CYS A 322 17.79 12.98 13.86
N ARG A 323 16.98 12.65 14.88
CA ARG A 323 17.17 13.19 16.23
C ARG A 323 18.36 12.59 17.00
N ARG A 324 18.84 11.42 16.59
CA ARG A 324 19.83 10.65 17.36
C ARG A 324 21.09 10.28 16.61
N TYR A 325 21.05 10.22 15.28
CA TYR A 325 22.13 9.62 14.50
C TYR A 325 22.61 10.53 13.37
N SER A 326 23.93 10.53 13.17
CA SER A 326 24.58 11.25 12.08
C SER A 326 24.57 10.46 10.77
N ARG A 327 24.78 11.14 9.66
CA ARG A 327 25.01 10.51 8.35
C ARG A 327 26.21 9.54 8.42
N ALA A 328 27.28 9.92 9.11
CA ALA A 328 28.45 9.08 9.31
C ALA A 328 28.10 7.76 9.98
N TYR A 329 27.32 7.78 11.06
CA TYR A 329 26.92 6.57 11.76
C TYR A 329 25.99 5.69 10.88
N LEU A 330 25.03 6.27 10.18
CA LEU A 330 24.14 5.54 9.26
C LEU A 330 24.93 4.90 8.12
N ARG A 331 25.93 5.60 7.57
CA ARG A 331 26.83 5.05 6.57
C ARG A 331 27.62 3.88 7.14
N HIS A 332 28.17 4.02 8.33
CA HIS A 332 28.90 2.94 9.01
C HIS A 332 28.03 1.69 9.15
N LEU A 333 26.82 1.80 9.68
CA LEU A 333 25.88 0.69 9.82
C LEU A 333 25.56 0.04 8.46
N PHE A 334 25.36 0.87 7.44
CA PHE A 334 25.02 0.38 6.11
C PHE A 334 26.19 -0.41 5.47
N VAL A 335 27.41 0.11 5.55
CA VAL A 335 28.62 -0.52 5.01
C VAL A 335 28.97 -1.79 5.79
N ALA A 336 28.77 -1.78 7.11
CA ALA A 336 28.96 -2.95 7.97
C ALA A 336 27.87 -4.03 7.77
N GLY A 337 26.79 -3.74 7.06
CA GLY A 337 25.66 -4.67 6.86
C GLY A 337 24.79 -4.87 8.10
N GLU A 338 24.85 -3.93 9.07
CA GLU A 338 24.09 -4.00 10.30
C GLU A 338 22.57 -3.81 10.04
N PRO A 339 21.69 -4.73 10.50
CA PRO A 339 20.24 -4.62 10.31
C PRO A 339 19.65 -3.30 10.83
N LEU A 340 20.23 -2.73 11.88
CA LEU A 340 19.82 -1.44 12.44
C LEU A 340 19.89 -0.32 11.39
N GLY A 341 20.85 -0.35 10.47
CA GLY A 341 20.97 0.61 9.37
C GLY A 341 19.73 0.59 8.48
N ALA A 342 19.25 -0.60 8.10
CA ALA A 342 18.04 -0.76 7.31
C ALA A 342 16.78 -0.24 8.05
N THR A 343 16.69 -0.49 9.36
CA THR A 343 15.62 0.00 10.22
C THR A 343 15.60 1.52 10.28
N LEU A 344 16.72 2.15 10.66
CA LEU A 344 16.83 3.60 10.83
C LEU A 344 16.56 4.35 9.50
N ASN A 345 17.10 3.86 8.41
CA ASN A 345 16.88 4.42 7.08
C ASN A 345 15.39 4.32 6.66
N SER A 346 14.73 3.18 6.94
CA SER A 346 13.32 2.98 6.64
C SER A 346 12.43 3.89 7.50
N VAL A 347 12.75 4.03 8.78
CA VAL A 347 12.07 4.96 9.71
C VAL A 347 12.14 6.39 9.19
N HIS A 348 13.33 6.84 8.77
CA HIS A 348 13.49 8.18 8.21
C HIS A 348 12.67 8.39 6.95
N ASN A 349 12.76 7.49 5.98
CA ASN A 349 12.03 7.62 4.73
C ASN A 349 10.51 7.59 4.92
N LEU A 350 9.99 6.72 5.79
CA LEU A 350 8.56 6.69 6.13
C LEU A 350 8.11 7.99 6.78
N GLN A 351 8.89 8.53 7.73
CA GLN A 351 8.63 9.84 8.33
C GLN A 351 8.53 10.92 7.26
N PHE A 352 9.49 10.95 6.33
CA PHE A 352 9.53 11.93 5.24
C PHE A 352 8.23 11.90 4.40
N TYR A 353 7.75 10.70 4.06
CA TYR A 353 6.50 10.51 3.31
C TYR A 353 5.27 10.93 4.10
N LEU A 354 5.20 10.58 5.37
CA LEU A 354 4.07 10.97 6.23
C LEU A 354 4.04 12.49 6.46
N ASP A 355 5.20 13.12 6.68
CA ASP A 355 5.32 14.58 6.81
C ASP A 355 4.90 15.30 5.52
N THR A 356 5.26 14.74 4.35
CA THR A 356 4.84 15.28 3.05
C THR A 356 3.31 15.25 2.94
N MET A 357 2.67 14.13 3.24
CA MET A 357 1.20 14.03 3.21
C MET A 357 0.52 14.93 4.23
N GLU A 358 1.08 15.07 5.41
CA GLU A 358 0.54 15.96 6.44
C GLU A 358 0.63 17.43 6.02
N ARG A 359 1.75 17.83 5.40
CA ARG A 359 1.91 19.17 4.84
C ARG A 359 0.88 19.45 3.74
N VAL A 360 0.75 18.53 2.78
CA VAL A 360 -0.20 18.67 1.66
C VAL A 360 -1.64 18.78 2.17
N ARG A 361 -2.03 17.96 3.14
CA ARG A 361 -3.38 18.04 3.73
C ARG A 361 -3.66 19.39 4.38
N ARG A 362 -2.69 19.96 5.10
CA ARG A 362 -2.83 21.28 5.71
C ARG A 362 -2.96 22.38 4.65
N GLU A 363 -2.15 22.32 3.60
CA GLU A 363 -2.21 23.27 2.50
C GLU A 363 -3.57 23.23 1.79
N LEU A 364 -4.04 22.03 1.42
CA LEU A 364 -5.34 21.87 0.77
C LEU A 364 -6.53 22.27 1.68
N ALA A 365 -6.45 22.06 2.99
CA ALA A 365 -7.49 22.51 3.92
C ALA A 365 -7.57 24.05 3.96
N ASN A 366 -6.42 24.74 3.93
CA ASN A 366 -6.37 26.22 3.94
C ASN A 366 -6.79 26.85 2.58
N GLU A 367 -6.77 26.09 1.47
CA GLU A 367 -7.24 26.55 0.17
C GLU A 367 -8.78 26.53 0.04
N VAL A 368 -9.47 25.85 0.97
CA VAL A 368 -10.94 25.67 0.98
C VAL A 368 -11.62 26.68 1.91
N GLU A 369 -10.89 27.27 2.85
CA GLU A 369 -11.35 28.38 3.70
C GLU A 369 -11.24 29.73 2.97
#